data_9271cf8ff57871c6daafdc9d7ff4c2af
#
_entry.id   9271cf8ff57871c6daafdc9d7ff4c2af
#
_cell.length_a   1.000
_cell.length_b   1.000
_cell.length_c   1.000
_cell.angle_alpha   90.00
_cell.angle_beta   90.00
_cell.angle_gamma   90.00
#
_symmetry.space_group_name_H-M   'P 1'
#
loop_
_entity.id
_entity.type
_entity.pdbx_description
1 polymer ?
#
loop_
_entity_poly.entity_id
_entity_poly.type
_entity_poly.pdbx_seq_one_letter_code
_entity_poly.pdbx_strand_id
1 'polypeptide(L)'
;MSTIAERAIMRIEGKCHCGNIRYVLDWPGDGSDINIRACGCTFCTKHGGSWTSHRDSELIAEVRDASVVSKYRFGTGTADFYVCARCGAVPFVTSAIDDHLYAVVNVNTFEGINPSSLVRATTNFDGEGTGERLERRKRNWIRTVRISGA
;
A
#
# COMPACT_ATOMS: atom_id res chain seq x y z
N MET A 1 -21.00 -10.42 23.82
CA MET A 1 -19.61 -10.49 23.36
C MET A 1 -19.53 -10.02 21.91
N SER A 2 -18.61 -9.14 21.66
CA SER A 2 -18.43 -8.66 20.29
C SER A 2 -17.79 -9.71 19.42
N THR A 3 -18.31 -9.87 18.22
CA THR A 3 -17.75 -10.75 17.21
C THR A 3 -17.09 -9.93 16.12
N ILE A 4 -16.34 -10.60 15.24
CA ILE A 4 -15.74 -9.92 14.09
C ILE A 4 -16.81 -9.24 13.25
N ALA A 5 -18.01 -9.84 13.12
CA ALA A 5 -19.11 -9.26 12.35
C ALA A 5 -19.62 -7.95 12.93
N GLU A 6 -19.41 -7.70 14.22
CA GLU A 6 -19.83 -6.47 14.88
C GLU A 6 -18.78 -5.36 14.79
N ARG A 7 -17.56 -5.68 14.35
CA ARG A 7 -16.49 -4.72 14.21
C ARG A 7 -16.78 -3.83 13.00
N ALA A 8 -16.69 -2.53 13.20
CA ALA A 8 -16.80 -1.58 12.08
C ALA A 8 -15.66 -1.82 11.09
N ILE A 9 -15.99 -1.74 9.82
CA ILE A 9 -15.00 -1.83 8.74
C ILE A 9 -15.20 -0.61 7.86
N MET A 10 -14.14 0.15 7.64
CA MET A 10 -14.15 1.26 6.71
C MET A 10 -13.69 0.78 5.35
N ARG A 11 -14.55 0.91 4.35
CA ARG A 11 -14.19 0.56 2.96
C ARG A 11 -13.63 1.79 2.25
N ILE A 12 -12.40 1.67 1.79
CA ILE A 12 -11.70 2.74 1.10
C ILE A 12 -11.47 2.31 -0.33
N GLU A 13 -11.90 3.12 -1.29
CA GLU A 13 -11.62 2.91 -2.69
C GLU A 13 -10.42 3.74 -3.10
N GLY A 14 -9.60 3.20 -4.00
CA GLY A 14 -8.46 3.91 -4.55
C GLY A 14 -8.19 3.52 -5.99
N LYS A 15 -7.43 4.36 -6.67
CA LYS A 15 -7.03 4.09 -8.05
C LYS A 15 -5.86 5.00 -8.45
N CYS A 16 -5.13 4.61 -9.51
CA CYS A 16 -4.22 5.53 -10.18
C CYS A 16 -5.05 6.59 -10.92
N HIS A 17 -4.39 7.62 -11.39
CA HIS A 17 -5.10 8.76 -12.01
C HIS A 17 -5.97 8.35 -13.19
N CYS A 18 -5.48 7.48 -14.08
CA CYS A 18 -6.26 7.05 -15.26
C CYS A 18 -7.24 5.90 -14.96
N GLY A 19 -7.16 5.28 -13.77
CA GLY A 19 -8.04 4.19 -13.37
C GLY A 19 -7.63 2.80 -13.85
N ASN A 20 -6.47 2.66 -14.47
CA ASN A 20 -6.00 1.35 -14.91
C ASN A 20 -5.70 0.40 -13.75
N ILE A 21 -5.23 0.94 -12.63
CA ILE A 21 -5.01 0.19 -11.40
C ILE A 21 -6.01 0.69 -10.37
N ARG A 22 -6.86 -0.20 -9.88
CA ARG A 22 -7.90 0.10 -8.89
C ARG A 22 -7.80 -0.83 -7.72
N TYR A 23 -8.26 -0.39 -6.56
CA TYR A 23 -8.31 -1.26 -5.40
C TYR A 23 -9.42 -0.88 -4.44
N VAL A 24 -9.78 -1.83 -3.60
CA VAL A 24 -10.62 -1.62 -2.42
C VAL A 24 -9.79 -2.06 -1.22
N LEU A 25 -9.72 -1.21 -0.22
CA LEU A 25 -9.03 -1.47 1.03
C LEU A 25 -10.08 -1.50 2.14
N ASP A 26 -10.28 -2.65 2.75
CA ASP A 26 -11.14 -2.79 3.92
C ASP A 26 -10.29 -2.62 5.17
N TRP A 27 -10.51 -1.52 5.87
CA TRP A 27 -9.76 -1.13 7.07
C TRP A 27 -10.55 -1.50 8.32
N PRO A 28 -9.95 -2.24 9.28
CA PRO A 28 -10.66 -2.57 10.52
C PRO A 28 -10.84 -1.33 11.37
N GLY A 29 -12.07 -1.08 11.82
CA GLY A 29 -12.41 0.09 12.60
C GLY A 29 -13.00 1.21 11.75
N ASP A 30 -12.98 2.43 12.28
CA ASP A 30 -13.59 3.61 11.67
C ASP A 30 -12.61 4.46 10.86
N GLY A 31 -11.36 4.03 10.75
CA GLY A 31 -10.33 4.77 10.03
C GLY A 31 -9.65 5.88 10.84
N SER A 32 -10.01 6.06 12.10
CA SER A 32 -9.40 7.10 12.95
C SER A 32 -7.93 6.83 13.24
N ASP A 33 -7.47 5.59 13.10
CA ASP A 33 -6.09 5.16 13.31
C ASP A 33 -5.27 5.09 12.03
N ILE A 34 -5.81 5.54 10.90
CA ILE A 34 -5.05 5.58 9.65
C ILE A 34 -3.92 6.58 9.80
N ASN A 35 -2.69 6.10 9.80
CA ASN A 35 -1.52 6.93 9.82
C ASN A 35 -0.80 6.87 8.47
N ILE A 36 -0.17 7.98 8.11
CA ILE A 36 0.57 8.09 6.86
C ILE A 36 2.05 8.09 7.17
N ARG A 37 2.79 7.25 6.47
CA ARG A 37 4.25 7.24 6.52
C ARG A 37 4.80 7.86 5.24
N ALA A 38 5.30 9.07 5.35
CA ALA A 38 6.05 9.70 4.26
C ALA A 38 7.45 9.11 4.28
N CYS A 39 7.72 8.19 3.36
CA CYS A 39 9.00 7.52 3.29
C CYS A 39 10.08 8.47 2.77
N GLY A 40 11.20 8.58 3.50
CA GLY A 40 12.33 9.42 3.13
C GLY A 40 13.34 8.79 2.20
N CYS A 41 13.10 7.57 1.68
CA CYS A 41 14.02 6.95 0.73
C CYS A 41 14.09 7.76 -0.57
N THR A 42 15.13 7.53 -1.35
CA THR A 42 15.38 8.32 -2.55
C THR A 42 14.25 8.24 -3.57
N PHE A 43 13.66 7.06 -3.75
CA PHE A 43 12.56 6.89 -4.70
C PHE A 43 11.29 7.59 -4.20
N CYS A 44 10.88 7.33 -2.96
CA CYS A 44 9.65 7.91 -2.41
C CYS A 44 9.75 9.44 -2.31
N THR A 45 10.92 9.98 -1.99
CA THR A 45 11.15 11.42 -1.97
C THR A 45 10.92 12.04 -3.35
N LYS A 46 11.35 11.36 -4.40
CA LYS A 46 11.23 11.90 -5.76
C LYS A 46 9.80 11.85 -6.30
N HIS A 47 9.02 10.84 -5.95
CA HIS A 47 7.64 10.72 -6.48
C HIS A 47 6.55 11.08 -5.47
N GLY A 48 6.91 11.39 -4.22
CA GLY A 48 5.94 11.86 -3.23
C GLY A 48 5.09 10.75 -2.62
N GLY A 49 5.62 9.54 -2.51
CA GLY A 49 4.88 8.41 -1.93
C GLY A 49 4.58 8.62 -0.45
N SER A 50 3.33 8.35 -0.06
CA SER A 50 2.85 8.41 1.32
C SER A 50 2.06 7.15 1.60
N TRP A 51 2.54 6.32 2.51
CA TRP A 51 2.11 4.93 2.63
C TRP A 51 1.36 4.68 3.92
N THR A 52 0.38 3.81 3.85
CA THR A 52 -0.29 3.28 5.03
C THR A 52 -0.53 1.79 4.89
N SER A 53 -0.68 1.15 6.03
CA SER A 53 -1.03 -0.25 6.11
C SER A 53 -1.60 -0.57 7.50
N HIS A 54 -2.38 -1.63 7.56
CA HIS A 54 -2.81 -2.25 8.80
C HIS A 54 -2.77 -3.74 8.56
N ARG A 55 -2.11 -4.49 9.43
CA ARG A 55 -1.89 -5.93 9.21
C ARG A 55 -3.18 -6.72 9.02
N ASP A 56 -4.28 -6.26 9.62
CA ASP A 56 -5.58 -6.92 9.56
C ASP A 56 -6.52 -6.32 8.52
N SER A 57 -6.05 -5.37 7.70
CA SER A 57 -6.83 -4.88 6.57
C SER A 57 -6.76 -5.86 5.39
N GLU A 58 -7.65 -5.67 4.43
CA GLU A 58 -7.72 -6.51 3.24
C GLU A 58 -7.63 -5.61 2.01
N LEU A 59 -6.68 -5.93 1.12
CA LEU A 59 -6.49 -5.23 -0.14
C LEU A 59 -6.91 -6.12 -1.29
N ILE A 60 -7.87 -5.65 -2.08
CA ILE A 60 -8.31 -6.30 -3.31
C ILE A 60 -8.07 -5.32 -4.45
N ALA A 61 -7.16 -5.65 -5.33
CA ALA A 61 -6.74 -4.79 -6.43
C ALA A 61 -7.04 -5.43 -7.77
N GLU A 62 -7.28 -4.58 -8.77
CA GLU A 62 -7.51 -4.99 -10.15
C GLU A 62 -6.67 -4.16 -11.08
N VAL A 63 -6.00 -4.82 -12.00
CA VAL A 63 -5.27 -4.19 -13.11
C VAL A 63 -6.06 -4.48 -14.39
N ARG A 64 -6.48 -3.44 -15.11
CA ARG A 64 -7.26 -3.59 -16.34
C ARG A 64 -6.38 -3.99 -17.52
N ASP A 65 -5.25 -3.31 -17.67
CA ASP A 65 -4.30 -3.58 -18.75
C ASP A 65 -2.91 -3.71 -18.16
N ALA A 66 -2.45 -4.96 -18.03
CA ALA A 66 -1.14 -5.26 -17.45
C ALA A 66 0.02 -4.75 -18.32
N SER A 67 -0.20 -4.55 -19.61
CA SER A 67 0.86 -4.09 -20.52
C SER A 67 1.33 -2.68 -20.21
N VAL A 68 0.52 -1.88 -19.50
CA VAL A 68 0.87 -0.52 -19.11
C VAL A 68 1.15 -0.41 -17.59
N VAL A 69 1.49 -1.52 -16.95
CA VAL A 69 1.91 -1.53 -15.55
C VAL A 69 3.38 -1.98 -15.48
N SER A 70 4.19 -1.18 -14.81
CA SER A 70 5.58 -1.51 -14.54
C SER A 70 5.73 -1.85 -13.06
N LYS A 71 6.52 -2.87 -12.75
CA LYS A 71 6.87 -3.22 -11.37
C LYS A 71 8.31 -2.82 -11.14
N TYR A 72 8.51 -1.73 -10.41
CA TYR A 72 9.82 -1.19 -10.17
C TYR A 72 10.42 -1.72 -8.87
N ARG A 73 11.66 -2.17 -8.93
CA ARG A 73 12.43 -2.64 -7.77
C ARG A 73 13.73 -1.88 -7.65
N PHE A 74 14.15 -1.61 -6.43
CA PHE A 74 15.44 -0.99 -6.15
C PHE A 74 15.92 -1.38 -4.74
N GLY A 75 17.13 -0.97 -4.39
CA GLY A 75 17.69 -1.27 -3.07
C GLY A 75 17.85 -2.76 -2.87
N THR A 76 17.18 -3.33 -1.86
CA THR A 76 17.25 -4.77 -1.57
C THR A 76 16.54 -5.63 -2.60
N GLY A 77 15.75 -5.04 -3.51
CA GLY A 77 15.01 -5.77 -4.53
C GLY A 77 13.90 -6.65 -3.99
N THR A 78 13.38 -6.35 -2.80
CA THR A 78 12.40 -7.20 -2.12
C THR A 78 10.97 -6.67 -2.20
N ALA A 79 10.74 -5.55 -2.89
CA ALA A 79 9.42 -4.97 -3.04
C ALA A 79 9.17 -4.57 -4.49
N ASP A 80 7.92 -4.74 -4.93
CA ASP A 80 7.45 -4.32 -6.24
C ASP A 80 6.59 -3.07 -6.10
N PHE A 81 7.04 -1.96 -6.66
CA PHE A 81 6.27 -0.74 -6.76
C PHE A 81 5.44 -0.81 -8.05
N TYR A 82 4.13 -0.88 -7.92
CA TYR A 82 3.24 -0.96 -9.07
C TYR A 82 3.05 0.44 -9.65
N VAL A 83 3.67 0.68 -10.78
CA VAL A 83 3.65 1.98 -11.45
C VAL A 83 2.75 1.89 -12.67
N CYS A 84 1.74 2.76 -12.75
CA CYS A 84 0.97 2.90 -13.98
C CYS A 84 1.79 3.64 -15.02
N ALA A 85 2.20 2.95 -16.09
CA ALA A 85 3.00 3.57 -17.14
C ALA A 85 2.20 4.58 -17.95
N ARG A 86 0.87 4.57 -17.85
CA ARG A 86 0.01 5.51 -18.57
C ARG A 86 -0.10 6.84 -17.84
N CYS A 87 -0.30 6.85 -16.52
CA CYS A 87 -0.48 8.10 -15.76
C CYS A 87 0.65 8.39 -14.76
N GLY A 88 1.54 7.44 -14.51
CA GLY A 88 2.68 7.62 -13.62
C GLY A 88 2.40 7.46 -12.14
N ALA A 89 1.15 7.22 -11.72
CA ALA A 89 0.84 7.05 -10.30
C ALA A 89 1.28 5.67 -9.80
N VAL A 90 1.56 5.60 -8.50
CA VAL A 90 2.00 4.37 -7.82
C VAL A 90 1.02 4.05 -6.69
N PRO A 91 -0.06 3.29 -6.98
CA PRO A 91 -1.11 3.07 -5.99
C PRO A 91 -0.69 2.20 -4.80
N PHE A 92 0.16 1.20 -5.01
CA PHE A 92 0.57 0.31 -3.94
C PHE A 92 1.90 -0.37 -4.23
N VAL A 93 2.46 -0.96 -3.19
CA VAL A 93 3.71 -1.70 -3.21
C VAL A 93 3.46 -3.06 -2.58
N THR A 94 4.00 -4.11 -3.18
CA THR A 94 3.91 -5.46 -2.63
C THR A 94 5.27 -6.02 -2.30
N SER A 95 5.31 -6.95 -1.34
CA SER A 95 6.49 -7.70 -0.99
C SER A 95 6.10 -9.15 -0.77
N ALA A 96 6.68 -10.06 -1.54
CA ALA A 96 6.48 -11.49 -1.34
C ALA A 96 7.52 -12.01 -0.35
N ILE A 97 7.06 -12.54 0.78
CA ILE A 97 7.92 -13.03 1.86
C ILE A 97 7.41 -14.39 2.27
N ASP A 98 8.26 -15.43 2.20
CA ASP A 98 7.90 -16.79 2.58
C ASP A 98 6.61 -17.27 1.87
N ASP A 99 6.52 -17.03 0.56
CA ASP A 99 5.37 -17.39 -0.27
C ASP A 99 4.06 -16.67 0.10
N HIS A 100 4.13 -15.61 0.88
CA HIS A 100 3.00 -14.79 1.25
C HIS A 100 3.17 -13.37 0.74
N LEU A 101 2.09 -12.76 0.24
CA LEU A 101 2.12 -11.42 -0.32
C LEU A 101 1.65 -10.39 0.70
N TYR A 102 2.47 -9.38 0.91
CA TYR A 102 2.19 -8.25 1.80
C TYR A 102 2.15 -6.96 0.98
N ALA A 103 1.43 -5.95 1.46
CA ALA A 103 1.29 -4.69 0.73
C ALA A 103 1.18 -3.47 1.64
N VAL A 104 1.53 -2.32 1.08
CA VAL A 104 1.17 -0.99 1.59
C VAL A 104 0.51 -0.22 0.45
N VAL A 105 -0.36 0.72 0.78
CA VAL A 105 -1.05 1.56 -0.21
C VAL A 105 -0.60 3.00 -0.09
N ASN A 106 -0.63 3.70 -1.22
CA ASN A 106 -0.32 5.12 -1.30
C ASN A 106 -1.60 5.91 -1.02
N VAL A 107 -1.64 6.60 0.13
CA VAL A 107 -2.85 7.33 0.53
C VAL A 107 -3.22 8.43 -0.45
N ASN A 108 -2.28 8.91 -1.25
CA ASN A 108 -2.56 9.90 -2.29
C ASN A 108 -3.46 9.35 -3.42
N THR A 109 -3.62 8.03 -3.50
CA THR A 109 -4.51 7.39 -4.46
C THR A 109 -5.89 7.05 -3.88
N PHE A 110 -6.15 7.39 -2.62
CA PHE A 110 -7.48 7.24 -2.02
C PHE A 110 -8.49 8.12 -2.74
N GLU A 111 -9.68 7.58 -2.95
CA GLU A 111 -10.82 8.33 -3.46
C GLU A 111 -11.76 8.66 -2.32
N GLY A 112 -12.26 9.89 -2.28
CA GLY A 112 -13.23 10.32 -1.27
C GLY A 112 -12.66 10.64 0.10
N ILE A 113 -11.37 10.51 0.30
CA ILE A 113 -10.70 10.89 1.55
C ILE A 113 -9.62 11.91 1.22
N ASN A 114 -9.63 13.03 1.94
CA ASN A 114 -8.57 14.03 1.80
C ASN A 114 -7.36 13.57 2.61
N PRO A 115 -6.21 13.24 1.96
CA PRO A 115 -5.04 12.77 2.70
C PRO A 115 -4.52 13.78 3.73
N SER A 116 -4.77 15.07 3.55
CA SER A 116 -4.33 16.08 4.50
C SER A 116 -5.06 16.01 5.84
N SER A 117 -6.19 15.29 5.91
CA SER A 117 -6.92 15.08 7.17
C SER A 117 -6.35 13.93 8.00
N LEU A 118 -5.37 13.20 7.49
CA LEU A 118 -4.79 12.03 8.15
C LEU A 118 -3.49 12.40 8.86
N VAL A 119 -3.16 11.64 9.90
CA VAL A 119 -1.94 11.86 10.68
C VAL A 119 -0.70 11.42 9.89
N ARG A 120 0.30 12.29 9.80
CA ARG A 120 1.52 12.02 9.06
C ARG A 120 2.71 11.83 9.98
N ALA A 121 3.59 10.90 9.60
CA ALA A 121 4.89 10.71 10.22
C ALA A 121 5.92 10.49 9.11
N THR A 122 7.15 10.95 9.35
CA THR A 122 8.25 10.69 8.42
C THR A 122 8.98 9.45 8.85
N THR A 123 9.29 8.56 7.92
CA THR A 123 10.07 7.35 8.17
C THR A 123 11.21 7.27 7.17
N ASN A 124 12.31 6.64 7.60
CA ASN A 124 13.43 6.34 6.71
C ASN A 124 14.05 5.02 7.16
N PHE A 125 14.03 4.05 6.28
CA PHE A 125 14.56 2.73 6.53
C PHE A 125 15.86 2.44 5.77
N ASP A 126 16.50 3.48 5.25
CA ASP A 126 17.81 3.36 4.61
C ASP A 126 18.82 2.80 5.61
N GLY A 127 19.59 1.83 5.19
CA GLY A 127 20.54 1.16 6.06
C GLY A 127 19.97 -0.01 6.86
N GLU A 128 18.65 -0.22 6.82
CA GLU A 128 18.04 -1.41 7.43
C GLU A 128 18.48 -2.66 6.68
N GLY A 129 18.89 -3.69 7.39
CA GLY A 129 19.26 -4.97 6.79
C GLY A 129 18.06 -5.66 6.14
N THR A 130 18.33 -6.54 5.16
CA THR A 130 17.26 -7.22 4.42
C THR A 130 16.36 -8.04 5.35
N GLY A 131 16.94 -8.83 6.26
CA GLY A 131 16.16 -9.65 7.19
C GLY A 131 15.29 -8.83 8.12
N GLU A 132 15.82 -7.75 8.67
CA GLU A 132 15.06 -6.84 9.54
C GLU A 132 13.92 -6.17 8.80
N ARG A 133 14.16 -5.79 7.55
CA ARG A 133 13.15 -5.18 6.68
C ARG A 133 11.99 -6.13 6.43
N LEU A 134 12.26 -7.38 6.10
CA LEU A 134 11.23 -8.37 5.84
C LEU A 134 10.42 -8.68 7.11
N GLU A 135 11.06 -8.78 8.27
CA GLU A 135 10.36 -9.00 9.54
C GLU A 135 9.45 -7.82 9.89
N ARG A 136 9.91 -6.58 9.65
CA ARG A 136 9.11 -5.39 9.86
C ARG A 136 7.85 -5.41 8.98
N ARG A 137 8.00 -5.78 7.71
CA ARG A 137 6.86 -5.87 6.78
C ARG A 137 5.84 -6.91 7.21
N LYS A 138 6.29 -8.07 7.68
CA LYS A 138 5.39 -9.11 8.19
C LYS A 138 4.54 -8.62 9.37
N ARG A 139 5.09 -7.76 10.21
CA ARG A 139 4.37 -7.23 11.37
C ARG A 139 3.39 -6.11 11.01
N ASN A 140 3.72 -5.30 10.03
CA ASN A 140 3.05 -4.01 9.81
C ASN A 140 2.29 -3.89 8.50
N TRP A 141 2.69 -4.61 7.48
CA TRP A 141 2.07 -4.52 6.17
C TRP A 141 0.76 -5.29 6.12
N ILE A 142 -0.11 -4.91 5.16
CA ILE A 142 -1.35 -5.63 4.87
C ILE A 142 -0.98 -7.06 4.50
N ARG A 143 -1.53 -8.04 5.21
CA ARG A 143 -1.20 -9.46 4.99
C ARG A 143 -2.25 -10.21 4.19
N THR A 144 -3.39 -9.60 3.89
CA THR A 144 -4.42 -10.19 3.05
C THR A 144 -4.52 -9.37 1.77
N VAL A 145 -3.90 -9.87 0.70
CA VAL A 145 -3.74 -9.15 -0.55
C VAL A 145 -4.16 -10.05 -1.71
N ARG A 146 -5.03 -9.52 -2.57
CA ARG A 146 -5.45 -10.20 -3.78
C ARG A 146 -5.37 -9.22 -4.95
N ILE A 147 -4.64 -9.59 -6.00
CA ILE A 147 -4.46 -8.75 -7.18
C ILE A 147 -4.88 -9.58 -8.39
N SER A 148 -5.81 -9.06 -9.19
CA SER A 148 -6.25 -9.67 -10.44
C SER A 148 -5.78 -8.85 -11.64
N GLY A 149 -5.58 -9.54 -12.76
CA GLY A 149 -5.22 -8.92 -14.04
C GLY A 149 -3.76 -8.53 -14.21
N ALA A 150 -2.94 -8.72 -13.19
CA ALA A 150 -1.52 -8.36 -13.25
C ALA A 150 -0.64 -9.56 -13.56
#